data_4a659b6d7aeb8fbc6d1283b5f5eaac02
#
_entry.id   4a659b6d7aeb8fbc6d1283b5f5eaac02
#
_cell.length_a   1.000
_cell.length_b   1.000
_cell.length_c   1.000
_cell.angle_alpha   90.00
_cell.angle_beta   90.00
_cell.angle_gamma   90.00
#
_symmetry.space_group_name_H-M   'P 1'
#
loop_
_entity.id
_entity.type
_entity.pdbx_description
1 polymer ?
#
loop_
_entity_poly.entity_id
_entity_poly.type
_entity_poly.pdbx_seq_one_letter_code
_entity_poly.pdbx_strand_id
1 'polypeptide(L)'
;MPITDLLERNAKLYGNEVALVEINPEVHEEARVTWKEYELIQPTSDVAYRREITWGVFDEKANRVAHLLLNRGIMKGQKVGILLMNCLEWLPIYFGILKTGAIAVPLNFRYTTEEIDYCLKLADVDVLFFGPEFIGRVERIAEKLNKLMLLFFVGDATPSFAEDYSFHVSNCSSAQPKILIEETDEAAIYYSSGTTGFPKAILHNHRALAQSARMEAVHHETTKNDVFCCIPPLYHTGAKMHWFGSLYTGSKAVLLKGNSPQSILEAVSQEQCTIVWLLVPWAQDLLAALDRGDFQLEDYTLSQWRLMHIGAQPVPQSLIRHWLEYFPHHKYDTNYGLSESTGPGCVHLGMDNIRKVGAIGVPGLNWKTKIVNEEGTPVQQGDVGELCVKGPGVMLCYYHDEAATKEVLKDGWLHTGDMAMQDEEGFIFLVDRKKDVIISGGENLYPVQIEDFLSAFEKVHDVAVIGLPDKRLGEIATAIIQVKEGMDCTEEEINAFCTGLPRYKRPKKIIFADVPRNATGKIEKPKLREMYHGARLVEEQNLS
;
A
#
# COMPACT_ATOMS: atom_id res chain seq x y z
N MET A 1 -15.95 1.00 -19.25
CA MET A 1 -14.74 1.50 -19.95
C MET A 1 -13.52 0.83 -19.33
N PRO A 2 -12.69 0.15 -20.13
CA PRO A 2 -11.41 -0.38 -19.65
C PRO A 2 -10.49 0.72 -19.12
N ILE A 3 -9.61 0.39 -18.17
CA ILE A 3 -8.68 1.38 -17.59
C ILE A 3 -7.68 1.90 -18.64
N THR A 4 -7.36 1.11 -19.66
CA THR A 4 -6.46 1.48 -20.78
C THR A 4 -6.95 2.67 -21.58
N ASP A 5 -8.27 2.83 -21.72
CA ASP A 5 -8.88 3.94 -22.46
C ASP A 5 -8.52 5.31 -21.85
N LEU A 6 -8.24 5.36 -20.52
CA LEU A 6 -7.82 6.59 -19.84
C LEU A 6 -6.42 7.02 -20.31
N LEU A 7 -5.47 6.08 -20.46
CA LEU A 7 -4.14 6.38 -20.97
C LEU A 7 -4.19 6.88 -22.41
N GLU A 8 -4.95 6.19 -23.27
CA GLU A 8 -5.12 6.56 -24.67
C GLU A 8 -5.77 7.93 -24.83
N ARG A 9 -6.80 8.22 -24.01
CA ARG A 9 -7.42 9.53 -23.97
C ARG A 9 -6.42 10.62 -23.61
N ASN A 10 -5.62 10.40 -22.56
CA ASN A 10 -4.63 11.37 -22.09
C ASN A 10 -3.51 11.59 -23.13
N ALA A 11 -3.03 10.53 -23.78
CA ALA A 11 -2.07 10.65 -24.87
C ALA A 11 -2.60 11.50 -26.04
N LYS A 12 -3.90 11.39 -26.36
CA LYS A 12 -4.55 12.19 -27.41
C LYS A 12 -4.76 13.65 -27.00
N LEU A 13 -5.18 13.89 -25.74
CA LEU A 13 -5.53 15.22 -25.26
C LEU A 13 -4.32 16.04 -24.77
N TYR A 14 -3.34 15.35 -24.15
CA TYR A 14 -2.22 15.95 -23.41
C TYR A 14 -0.87 15.36 -23.80
N GLY A 15 -0.72 14.86 -25.03
CA GLY A 15 0.41 14.06 -25.49
C GLY A 15 1.79 14.67 -25.20
N ASN A 16 1.94 16.00 -25.28
CA ASN A 16 3.19 16.72 -25.03
C ASN A 16 3.37 17.16 -23.56
N GLU A 17 2.37 16.92 -22.70
CA GLU A 17 2.47 17.31 -21.30
C GLU A 17 3.08 16.16 -20.46
N VAL A 18 3.82 16.53 -19.42
CA VAL A 18 4.46 15.58 -18.51
C VAL A 18 3.41 14.76 -17.78
N ALA A 19 3.53 13.45 -17.89
CA ALA A 19 2.69 12.49 -17.18
C ALA A 19 3.33 12.01 -15.88
N LEU A 20 4.60 11.60 -15.97
CA LEU A 20 5.34 11.01 -14.87
C LEU A 20 6.73 11.64 -14.75
N VAL A 21 7.14 11.88 -13.52
CA VAL A 21 8.50 12.24 -13.13
C VAL A 21 9.02 11.16 -12.19
N GLU A 22 10.25 10.71 -12.37
CA GLU A 22 10.97 9.85 -11.44
C GLU A 22 12.06 10.65 -10.75
N ILE A 23 12.07 10.64 -9.42
CA ILE A 23 13.11 11.23 -8.59
C ILE A 23 13.70 10.13 -7.71
N ASN A 24 15.03 10.03 -7.73
CA ASN A 24 15.75 9.15 -6.84
C ASN A 24 16.87 9.93 -6.13
N PRO A 25 16.65 10.40 -4.88
CA PRO A 25 17.61 11.21 -4.14
C PRO A 25 18.89 10.44 -3.75
N GLU A 26 18.86 9.10 -3.79
CA GLU A 26 20.02 8.26 -3.48
C GLU A 26 20.93 8.03 -4.70
N VAL A 27 20.53 8.51 -5.88
CA VAL A 27 21.25 8.34 -7.14
C VAL A 27 21.41 9.68 -7.86
N HIS A 28 22.61 9.94 -8.38
CA HIS A 28 22.90 11.15 -9.15
C HIS A 28 22.81 10.87 -10.65
N GLU A 29 22.56 11.89 -11.45
CA GLU A 29 22.16 11.77 -12.86
C GLU A 29 23.17 11.01 -13.75
N GLU A 30 24.47 11.10 -13.43
CA GLU A 30 25.54 10.41 -14.19
C GLU A 30 25.81 8.98 -13.70
N ALA A 31 25.30 8.62 -12.53
CA ALA A 31 25.44 7.28 -11.97
C ALA A 31 24.23 6.43 -12.33
N ARG A 32 24.29 5.70 -13.43
CA ARG A 32 23.36 4.58 -13.65
C ARG A 32 23.73 3.46 -12.71
N VAL A 33 22.91 3.28 -11.68
CA VAL A 33 23.14 2.27 -10.65
C VAL A 33 22.69 0.92 -11.17
N THR A 34 23.65 0.06 -11.44
CA THR A 34 23.43 -1.37 -11.47
C THR A 34 23.46 -1.88 -10.04
N TRP A 35 22.31 -2.18 -9.49
CA TRP A 35 22.22 -2.81 -8.19
C TRP A 35 22.67 -4.27 -8.32
N LYS A 36 23.85 -4.59 -7.82
CA LYS A 36 24.07 -5.94 -7.28
C LYS A 36 23.34 -6.02 -5.95
N GLU A 37 22.68 -7.14 -5.67
CA GLU A 37 21.94 -7.33 -4.41
C GLU A 37 22.64 -6.62 -3.25
N TYR A 38 22.03 -5.52 -2.77
CA TYR A 38 22.42 -4.74 -1.59
C TYR A 38 23.66 -3.82 -1.68
N GLU A 39 24.38 -3.69 -2.78
CA GLU A 39 25.43 -2.67 -2.91
C GLU A 39 25.01 -1.53 -3.84
N LEU A 40 24.84 -0.35 -3.26
CA LEU A 40 24.68 0.90 -4.00
C LEU A 40 26.04 1.27 -4.61
N ILE A 41 26.13 1.34 -5.95
CA ILE A 41 27.32 1.93 -6.58
C ILE A 41 27.26 3.43 -6.29
N GLN A 42 28.29 3.97 -5.65
CA GLN A 42 28.34 5.38 -5.27
C GLN A 42 28.16 6.30 -6.47
N PRO A 43 27.30 7.32 -6.35
CA PRO A 43 27.07 8.27 -7.42
C PRO A 43 28.33 9.07 -7.75
N THR A 44 28.50 9.39 -9.04
CA THR A 44 29.65 10.14 -9.55
C THR A 44 29.36 11.63 -9.75
N SER A 45 28.09 12.04 -9.60
CA SER A 45 27.62 13.42 -9.76
C SER A 45 26.85 13.90 -8.53
N ASP A 46 26.86 15.18 -8.24
CA ASP A 46 26.09 15.80 -7.15
C ASP A 46 24.64 16.14 -7.55
N VAL A 47 24.26 15.86 -8.80
CA VAL A 47 22.91 16.11 -9.30
C VAL A 47 22.02 14.91 -9.06
N ALA A 48 20.95 15.08 -8.32
CA ALA A 48 19.98 14.01 -8.06
C ALA A 48 19.35 13.49 -9.36
N TYR A 49 19.17 12.17 -9.45
CA TYR A 49 18.52 11.53 -10.61
C TYR A 49 17.07 12.01 -10.74
N ARG A 50 16.76 12.67 -11.84
CA ARG A 50 15.44 13.13 -12.22
C ARG A 50 15.19 12.86 -13.70
N ARG A 51 14.13 12.15 -14.01
CA ARG A 51 13.69 11.90 -15.38
C ARG A 51 12.18 12.05 -15.50
N GLU A 52 11.71 12.33 -16.73
CA GLU A 52 10.29 12.50 -16.98
C GLU A 52 9.86 11.90 -18.31
N ILE A 53 8.58 11.56 -18.42
CA ILE A 53 7.93 11.17 -19.67
C ILE A 53 6.60 11.91 -19.81
N THR A 54 6.27 12.25 -21.06
CA THR A 54 4.97 12.84 -21.41
C THR A 54 3.89 11.75 -21.55
N TRP A 55 2.62 12.17 -21.60
CA TRP A 55 1.50 11.24 -21.84
C TRP A 55 1.63 10.49 -23.17
N GLY A 56 2.11 11.18 -24.23
CA GLY A 56 2.36 10.56 -25.53
C GLY A 56 3.45 9.50 -25.44
N VAL A 57 4.60 9.82 -24.84
CA VAL A 57 5.70 8.87 -24.64
C VAL A 57 5.28 7.70 -23.76
N PHE A 58 4.48 7.95 -22.73
CA PHE A 58 3.94 6.89 -21.88
C PHE A 58 3.10 5.89 -22.69
N ASP A 59 2.17 6.39 -23.50
CA ASP A 59 1.31 5.52 -24.34
C ASP A 59 2.13 4.76 -25.38
N GLU A 60 3.10 5.42 -26.06
CA GLU A 60 3.99 4.77 -27.01
C GLU A 60 4.82 3.63 -26.37
N LYS A 61 5.37 3.87 -25.16
CA LYS A 61 6.08 2.83 -24.41
C LYS A 61 5.17 1.65 -24.07
N ALA A 62 3.95 1.92 -23.60
CA ALA A 62 2.96 0.88 -23.31
C ALA A 62 2.57 0.09 -24.57
N ASN A 63 2.41 0.75 -25.72
CA ASN A 63 2.13 0.11 -26.99
C ASN A 63 3.29 -0.79 -27.44
N ARG A 64 4.54 -0.34 -27.29
CA ARG A 64 5.73 -1.17 -27.61
C ARG A 64 5.82 -2.41 -26.73
N VAL A 65 5.54 -2.29 -25.44
CA VAL A 65 5.48 -3.45 -24.52
C VAL A 65 4.37 -4.40 -24.95
N ALA A 66 3.19 -3.88 -25.29
CA ALA A 66 2.10 -4.72 -25.78
C ALA A 66 2.50 -5.49 -27.06
N HIS A 67 3.13 -4.82 -28.04
CA HIS A 67 3.63 -5.49 -29.24
C HIS A 67 4.75 -6.49 -28.96
N LEU A 68 5.64 -6.21 -27.99
CA LEU A 68 6.63 -7.19 -27.55
C LEU A 68 5.96 -8.48 -27.07
N LEU A 69 4.98 -8.36 -26.19
CA LEU A 69 4.26 -9.50 -25.63
C LEU A 69 3.47 -10.27 -26.71
N LEU A 70 2.75 -9.56 -27.58
CA LEU A 70 2.01 -10.18 -28.69
C LEU A 70 2.94 -10.91 -29.67
N ASN A 71 4.11 -10.34 -30.00
CA ASN A 71 5.12 -10.96 -30.85
C ASN A 71 5.73 -12.22 -30.22
N ARG A 72 5.68 -12.33 -28.90
CA ARG A 72 6.09 -13.53 -28.14
C ARG A 72 4.96 -14.52 -27.94
N GLY A 73 3.80 -14.28 -28.55
CA GLY A 73 2.65 -15.18 -28.51
C GLY A 73 1.81 -15.07 -27.23
N ILE A 74 1.98 -14.02 -26.45
CA ILE A 74 1.14 -13.78 -25.25
C ILE A 74 -0.27 -13.41 -25.70
N MET A 75 -1.24 -14.12 -25.17
CA MET A 75 -2.66 -13.98 -25.48
C MET A 75 -3.44 -13.40 -24.29
N LYS A 76 -4.65 -12.93 -24.58
CA LYS A 76 -5.62 -12.48 -23.59
C LYS A 76 -5.81 -13.55 -22.48
N GLY A 77 -5.78 -13.10 -21.23
CA GLY A 77 -5.91 -13.96 -20.04
C GLY A 77 -4.62 -14.62 -19.55
N GLN A 78 -3.51 -14.55 -20.30
CA GLN A 78 -2.20 -14.98 -19.79
C GLN A 78 -1.64 -13.99 -18.77
N LYS A 79 -0.72 -14.42 -17.92
CA LYS A 79 -0.25 -13.67 -16.76
C LYS A 79 1.18 -13.19 -16.96
N VAL A 80 1.37 -11.90 -16.68
CA VAL A 80 2.67 -11.25 -16.85
C VAL A 80 3.08 -10.58 -15.53
N GLY A 81 4.17 -11.06 -14.95
CA GLY A 81 4.73 -10.60 -13.69
C GLY A 81 5.53 -9.30 -13.84
N ILE A 82 5.48 -8.47 -12.81
CA ILE A 82 6.29 -7.25 -12.68
C ILE A 82 6.98 -7.27 -11.32
N LEU A 83 8.30 -7.34 -11.32
CA LEU A 83 9.17 -7.31 -10.14
C LEU A 83 10.19 -6.17 -10.29
N LEU A 84 9.73 -4.96 -10.04
CA LEU A 84 10.49 -3.72 -10.22
C LEU A 84 10.34 -2.80 -8.99
N MET A 85 11.39 -2.05 -8.69
CA MET A 85 11.26 -0.86 -7.87
C MET A 85 10.46 0.22 -8.63
N ASN A 86 9.99 1.28 -7.94
CA ASN A 86 9.35 2.40 -8.62
C ASN A 86 10.33 3.01 -9.64
N CYS A 87 9.93 3.06 -10.90
CA CYS A 87 10.70 3.65 -12.00
C CYS A 87 9.75 4.03 -13.15
N LEU A 88 10.24 4.83 -14.10
CA LEU A 88 9.45 5.25 -15.25
C LEU A 88 9.00 4.10 -16.16
N GLU A 89 9.66 2.94 -16.10
CA GLU A 89 9.27 1.77 -16.90
C GLU A 89 8.11 0.98 -16.27
N TRP A 90 7.87 1.12 -14.97
CA TRP A 90 6.89 0.32 -14.23
C TRP A 90 5.48 0.44 -14.80
N LEU A 91 4.99 1.67 -14.93
CA LEU A 91 3.62 1.92 -15.41
C LEU A 91 3.45 1.66 -16.91
N PRO A 92 4.39 2.02 -17.80
CA PRO A 92 4.37 1.59 -19.20
C PRO A 92 4.32 0.07 -19.38
N ILE A 93 5.07 -0.69 -18.59
CA ILE A 93 4.99 -2.17 -18.62
C ILE A 93 3.60 -2.62 -18.16
N TYR A 94 3.10 -2.09 -17.06
CA TYR A 94 1.78 -2.45 -16.54
C TYR A 94 0.67 -2.20 -17.56
N PHE A 95 0.64 -1.01 -18.19
CA PHE A 95 -0.37 -0.69 -19.20
C PHE A 95 -0.15 -1.45 -20.51
N GLY A 96 1.11 -1.73 -20.88
CA GLY A 96 1.42 -2.58 -22.02
C GLY A 96 0.87 -3.99 -21.87
N ILE A 97 0.97 -4.58 -20.69
CA ILE A 97 0.35 -5.86 -20.37
C ILE A 97 -1.17 -5.76 -20.55
N LEU A 98 -1.80 -4.77 -19.91
CA LEU A 98 -3.26 -4.59 -20.00
C LEU A 98 -3.76 -4.38 -21.43
N LYS A 99 -2.99 -3.70 -22.29
CA LYS A 99 -3.33 -3.47 -23.70
C LYS A 99 -3.31 -4.74 -24.57
N THR A 100 -2.72 -5.84 -24.09
CA THR A 100 -2.81 -7.15 -24.75
C THR A 100 -4.03 -7.96 -24.30
N GLY A 101 -4.75 -7.51 -23.26
CA GLY A 101 -5.74 -8.31 -22.55
C GLY A 101 -5.14 -9.37 -21.62
N ALA A 102 -3.82 -9.38 -21.45
CA ALA A 102 -3.15 -10.20 -20.44
C ALA A 102 -3.34 -9.58 -19.04
N ILE A 103 -3.15 -10.39 -18.02
CA ILE A 103 -3.34 -10.06 -16.62
C ILE A 103 -2.01 -9.62 -16.02
N ALA A 104 -1.94 -8.41 -15.49
CA ALA A 104 -0.76 -7.90 -14.82
C ALA A 104 -0.65 -8.50 -13.40
N VAL A 105 0.55 -8.97 -13.04
CA VAL A 105 0.85 -9.60 -11.75
C VAL A 105 1.99 -8.85 -11.05
N PRO A 106 1.72 -7.72 -10.40
CA PRO A 106 2.73 -7.00 -9.63
C PRO A 106 3.17 -7.79 -8.40
N LEU A 107 4.49 -7.93 -8.23
CA LEU A 107 5.11 -8.64 -7.12
C LEU A 107 5.73 -7.66 -6.11
N ASN A 108 5.63 -8.00 -4.84
CA ASN A 108 6.29 -7.25 -3.79
C ASN A 108 7.82 -7.41 -3.90
N PHE A 109 8.52 -6.30 -4.05
CA PHE A 109 9.98 -6.28 -4.20
C PHE A 109 10.73 -6.79 -2.94
N ARG A 110 10.05 -6.89 -1.80
CA ARG A 110 10.63 -7.43 -0.55
C ARG A 110 10.48 -8.95 -0.41
N TYR A 111 9.78 -9.60 -1.32
CA TYR A 111 9.63 -11.05 -1.29
C TYR A 111 10.97 -11.76 -1.40
N THR A 112 11.14 -12.79 -0.59
CA THR A 112 12.25 -13.75 -0.71
C THR A 112 12.16 -14.52 -2.01
N THR A 113 13.22 -15.26 -2.36
CA THR A 113 13.21 -16.14 -3.54
C THR A 113 12.04 -17.13 -3.50
N GLU A 114 11.77 -17.71 -2.34
CA GLU A 114 10.70 -18.70 -2.12
C GLU A 114 9.30 -18.07 -2.28
N GLU A 115 9.10 -16.86 -1.77
CA GLU A 115 7.84 -16.14 -1.91
C GLU A 115 7.60 -15.69 -3.36
N ILE A 116 8.64 -15.26 -4.08
CA ILE A 116 8.54 -14.93 -5.51
C ILE A 116 8.16 -16.19 -6.30
N ASP A 117 8.87 -17.30 -6.10
CA ASP A 117 8.59 -18.57 -6.77
C ASP A 117 7.15 -19.06 -6.50
N TYR A 118 6.72 -18.96 -5.24
CA TYR A 118 5.34 -19.28 -4.84
C TYR A 118 4.31 -18.41 -5.58
N CYS A 119 4.49 -17.08 -5.57
CA CYS A 119 3.57 -16.15 -6.21
C CYS A 119 3.50 -16.36 -7.73
N LEU A 120 4.65 -16.57 -8.39
CA LEU A 120 4.71 -16.83 -9.83
C LEU A 120 3.96 -18.12 -10.20
N LYS A 121 4.09 -19.18 -9.38
CA LYS A 121 3.39 -20.45 -9.58
C LYS A 121 1.90 -20.34 -9.28
N LEU A 122 1.54 -19.67 -8.20
CA LEU A 122 0.13 -19.48 -7.80
C LEU A 122 -0.67 -18.73 -8.87
N ALA A 123 -0.06 -17.75 -9.54
CA ALA A 123 -0.72 -16.97 -10.58
C ALA A 123 -0.48 -17.54 -12.00
N ASP A 124 0.19 -18.67 -12.17
CA ASP A 124 0.54 -19.27 -13.48
C ASP A 124 1.25 -18.27 -14.42
N VAL A 125 2.22 -17.51 -13.91
CA VAL A 125 2.91 -16.45 -14.66
C VAL A 125 3.69 -17.03 -15.86
N ASP A 126 3.50 -16.42 -17.04
CA ASP A 126 4.13 -16.84 -18.31
C ASP A 126 5.36 -16.00 -18.65
N VAL A 127 5.37 -14.73 -18.24
CA VAL A 127 6.43 -13.75 -18.50
C VAL A 127 6.73 -12.97 -17.21
N LEU A 128 7.99 -12.67 -16.94
CA LEU A 128 8.41 -11.82 -15.82
C LEU A 128 9.30 -10.68 -16.33
N PHE A 129 8.90 -9.45 -16.04
CA PHE A 129 9.77 -8.27 -16.11
C PHE A 129 10.39 -8.04 -14.74
N PHE A 130 11.72 -7.92 -14.65
CA PHE A 130 12.40 -7.72 -13.37
C PHE A 130 13.57 -6.75 -13.47
N GLY A 131 13.85 -6.07 -12.37
CA GLY A 131 14.91 -5.08 -12.25
C GLY A 131 16.24 -5.63 -11.73
N PRO A 132 17.28 -4.80 -11.72
CA PRO A 132 18.63 -5.19 -11.29
C PRO A 132 18.69 -5.65 -9.83
N GLU A 133 17.84 -5.12 -8.98
CA GLU A 133 17.77 -5.46 -7.55
C GLU A 133 17.38 -6.93 -7.29
N PHE A 134 16.90 -7.62 -8.33
CA PHE A 134 16.31 -8.95 -8.19
C PHE A 134 17.08 -10.05 -8.94
N ILE A 135 18.23 -9.73 -9.57
CA ILE A 135 19.02 -10.66 -10.40
C ILE A 135 19.24 -11.98 -9.65
N GLY A 136 19.87 -11.96 -8.47
CA GLY A 136 20.20 -13.20 -7.76
C GLY A 136 18.97 -13.98 -7.25
N ARG A 137 17.83 -13.31 -6.96
CA ARG A 137 16.59 -13.99 -6.60
C ARG A 137 15.94 -14.66 -7.81
N VAL A 138 15.91 -13.97 -8.96
CA VAL A 138 15.30 -14.48 -10.20
C VAL A 138 16.17 -15.58 -10.81
N GLU A 139 17.51 -15.47 -10.77
CA GLU A 139 18.44 -16.51 -11.24
C GLU A 139 18.20 -17.85 -10.54
N ARG A 140 18.10 -17.83 -9.20
CA ARG A 140 17.79 -19.04 -8.41
C ARG A 140 16.44 -19.68 -8.74
N ILE A 141 15.48 -18.86 -9.21
CA ILE A 141 14.19 -19.37 -9.66
C ILE A 141 14.32 -19.93 -11.07
N ALA A 142 15.00 -19.22 -11.98
CA ALA A 142 15.18 -19.61 -13.37
C ALA A 142 15.83 -21.01 -13.51
N GLU A 143 16.80 -21.33 -12.64
CA GLU A 143 17.43 -22.66 -12.59
C GLU A 143 16.46 -23.81 -12.24
N LYS A 144 15.35 -23.49 -11.56
CA LYS A 144 14.36 -24.47 -11.08
C LYS A 144 13.10 -24.54 -11.93
N LEU A 145 12.94 -23.64 -12.92
CA LEU A 145 11.73 -23.57 -13.73
C LEU A 145 11.63 -24.77 -14.67
N ASN A 146 10.61 -25.60 -14.44
CA ASN A 146 10.26 -26.70 -15.36
C ASN A 146 9.46 -26.22 -16.60
N LYS A 147 8.94 -24.97 -16.57
CA LYS A 147 8.20 -24.30 -17.63
C LYS A 147 9.07 -23.17 -18.20
N LEU A 148 9.12 -23.07 -19.50
CA LEU A 148 9.81 -21.98 -20.19
C LEU A 148 9.06 -20.67 -19.92
N MET A 149 9.49 -19.94 -18.88
CA MET A 149 9.03 -18.59 -18.59
C MET A 149 9.93 -17.60 -19.33
N LEU A 150 9.34 -16.61 -19.99
CA LEU A 150 10.12 -15.53 -20.60
C LEU A 150 10.54 -14.54 -19.51
N LEU A 151 11.82 -14.23 -19.46
CA LEU A 151 12.41 -13.32 -18.48
C LEU A 151 12.95 -12.09 -19.19
N PHE A 152 12.40 -10.91 -18.93
CA PHE A 152 12.87 -9.63 -19.46
C PHE A 152 13.52 -8.82 -18.36
N PHE A 153 14.78 -8.47 -18.56
CA PHE A 153 15.54 -7.65 -17.64
C PHE A 153 15.38 -6.16 -17.97
N VAL A 154 14.95 -5.37 -16.99
CA VAL A 154 14.77 -3.92 -17.11
C VAL A 154 15.93 -3.23 -16.39
N GLY A 155 17.01 -3.00 -17.13
CA GLY A 155 18.26 -2.40 -16.59
C GLY A 155 19.33 -2.35 -17.68
N ASP A 156 20.54 -1.88 -17.33
CA ASP A 156 21.61 -1.63 -18.29
C ASP A 156 22.50 -2.86 -18.59
N ALA A 157 22.68 -3.75 -17.61
CA ALA A 157 23.56 -4.92 -17.76
C ALA A 157 22.75 -6.22 -17.67
N THR A 158 22.24 -6.68 -18.80
CA THR A 158 21.37 -7.85 -18.89
C THR A 158 22.10 -9.14 -18.49
N PRO A 159 21.62 -9.89 -17.49
CA PRO A 159 22.19 -11.18 -17.12
C PRO A 159 21.93 -12.23 -18.21
N SER A 160 22.83 -13.22 -18.33
CA SER A 160 22.80 -14.23 -19.41
C SER A 160 21.55 -15.12 -19.44
N PHE A 161 20.80 -15.18 -18.34
CA PHE A 161 19.57 -15.99 -18.23
C PHE A 161 18.30 -15.22 -18.62
N ALA A 162 18.41 -13.94 -18.98
CA ALA A 162 17.27 -13.09 -19.33
C ALA A 162 17.48 -12.36 -20.67
N GLU A 163 16.40 -11.82 -21.22
CA GLU A 163 16.43 -11.00 -22.42
C GLU A 163 16.44 -9.51 -22.06
N ASP A 164 17.14 -8.71 -22.87
CA ASP A 164 17.22 -7.25 -22.70
C ASP A 164 15.89 -6.58 -23.07
N TYR A 165 15.21 -6.01 -22.07
CA TYR A 165 13.96 -5.29 -22.26
C TYR A 165 14.10 -4.13 -23.24
N SER A 166 15.11 -3.28 -23.04
CA SER A 166 15.29 -2.05 -23.82
C SER A 166 15.55 -2.34 -25.29
N PHE A 167 16.38 -3.37 -25.57
CA PHE A 167 16.65 -3.82 -26.93
C PHE A 167 15.39 -4.33 -27.62
N HIS A 168 14.63 -5.20 -26.96
CA HIS A 168 13.44 -5.79 -27.59
C HIS A 168 12.31 -4.79 -27.75
N VAL A 169 12.04 -3.96 -26.73
CA VAL A 169 10.93 -3.00 -26.79
C VAL A 169 11.17 -1.89 -27.80
N SER A 170 12.43 -1.44 -27.99
CA SER A 170 12.77 -0.40 -28.96
C SER A 170 12.49 -0.80 -30.41
N ASN A 171 12.54 -2.11 -30.70
CA ASN A 171 12.28 -2.66 -32.02
C ASN A 171 10.78 -2.98 -32.27
N CYS A 172 9.91 -2.74 -31.30
CA CYS A 172 8.48 -2.97 -31.44
C CYS A 172 7.73 -1.71 -31.94
N SER A 173 6.57 -1.94 -32.55
CA SER A 173 5.68 -0.85 -32.99
C SER A 173 5.17 -0.04 -31.82
N SER A 174 5.11 1.29 -31.96
CA SER A 174 4.45 2.21 -31.02
C SER A 174 2.97 2.43 -31.35
N ALA A 175 2.46 1.83 -32.43
CA ALA A 175 1.06 1.95 -32.79
C ALA A 175 0.17 1.23 -31.79
N GLN A 176 -1.06 1.74 -31.60
CA GLN A 176 -2.08 1.12 -30.75
C GLN A 176 -2.32 -0.36 -31.16
N PRO A 177 -2.20 -1.33 -30.25
CA PRO A 177 -2.54 -2.71 -30.54
C PRO A 177 -4.04 -2.86 -30.82
N LYS A 178 -4.38 -3.71 -31.81
CA LYS A 178 -5.78 -3.93 -32.23
C LYS A 178 -6.40 -5.09 -31.43
N ILE A 179 -6.46 -4.94 -30.12
CA ILE A 179 -7.04 -5.95 -29.21
C ILE A 179 -8.32 -5.35 -28.61
N LEU A 180 -9.42 -6.09 -28.71
CA LEU A 180 -10.67 -5.70 -28.05
C LEU A 180 -10.58 -6.06 -26.56
N ILE A 181 -10.64 -5.05 -25.72
CA ILE A 181 -10.67 -5.18 -24.26
C ILE A 181 -12.02 -4.67 -23.78
N GLU A 182 -12.66 -5.47 -22.95
CA GLU A 182 -13.92 -5.11 -22.29
C GLU A 182 -13.68 -4.75 -20.83
N GLU A 183 -14.53 -3.94 -20.23
CA GLU A 183 -14.39 -3.57 -18.81
C GLU A 183 -14.55 -4.74 -17.85
N THR A 184 -15.18 -5.83 -18.32
CA THR A 184 -15.37 -7.07 -17.56
C THR A 184 -14.20 -8.05 -17.67
N ASP A 185 -13.26 -7.81 -18.59
CA ASP A 185 -12.08 -8.65 -18.74
C ASP A 185 -11.21 -8.59 -17.47
N GLU A 186 -10.61 -9.73 -17.15
CA GLU A 186 -9.62 -9.83 -16.09
C GLU A 186 -8.42 -8.94 -16.40
N ALA A 187 -7.92 -8.22 -15.40
CA ALA A 187 -6.91 -7.18 -15.61
C ALA A 187 -5.67 -7.34 -14.74
N ALA A 188 -5.84 -7.67 -13.46
CA ALA A 188 -4.70 -7.75 -12.56
C ALA A 188 -4.92 -8.76 -11.43
N ILE A 189 -3.82 -9.38 -10.99
CA ILE A 189 -3.74 -10.16 -9.76
C ILE A 189 -2.82 -9.42 -8.79
N TYR A 190 -3.33 -9.12 -7.60
CA TYR A 190 -2.56 -8.57 -6.49
C TYR A 190 -2.43 -9.58 -5.37
N TYR A 191 -1.41 -9.39 -4.53
CA TYR A 191 -1.19 -10.27 -3.40
C TYR A 191 -1.50 -9.55 -2.10
N SER A 192 -2.29 -10.20 -1.24
CA SER A 192 -2.43 -9.79 0.16
C SER A 192 -1.42 -10.51 1.04
N SER A 193 -1.05 -9.88 2.15
CA SER A 193 -0.34 -10.59 3.22
C SER A 193 -1.30 -11.60 3.86
N GLY A 194 -1.24 -12.84 3.41
CA GLY A 194 -2.06 -13.91 3.97
C GLY A 194 -1.85 -14.06 5.48
N THR A 195 -2.93 -14.41 6.19
CA THR A 195 -2.86 -14.71 7.64
C THR A 195 -2.21 -16.07 7.94
N THR A 196 -1.98 -16.86 6.89
CA THR A 196 -1.43 -18.23 6.94
C THR A 196 0.04 -18.32 6.55
N GLY A 197 0.73 -17.16 6.39
CA GLY A 197 2.15 -17.10 6.03
C GLY A 197 2.42 -16.88 4.54
N PHE A 198 1.59 -17.39 3.63
CA PHE A 198 1.74 -17.17 2.19
C PHE A 198 0.69 -16.20 1.62
N PRO A 199 1.05 -15.38 0.62
CA PRO A 199 0.13 -14.43 0.00
C PRO A 199 -1.04 -15.12 -0.72
N LYS A 200 -2.25 -14.52 -0.66
CA LYS A 200 -3.38 -14.90 -1.51
C LYS A 200 -3.38 -14.06 -2.78
N ALA A 201 -3.68 -14.68 -3.91
CA ALA A 201 -3.79 -14.02 -5.22
C ALA A 201 -5.21 -13.48 -5.44
N ILE A 202 -5.35 -12.17 -5.59
CA ILE A 202 -6.62 -11.45 -5.66
C ILE A 202 -6.84 -10.97 -7.09
N LEU A 203 -7.88 -11.47 -7.76
CA LEU A 203 -8.17 -11.18 -9.16
C LEU A 203 -9.16 -10.01 -9.30
N HIS A 204 -8.79 -9.05 -10.13
CA HIS A 204 -9.62 -7.89 -10.50
C HIS A 204 -9.79 -7.75 -12.01
N ASN A 205 -10.89 -7.10 -12.42
CA ASN A 205 -11.17 -6.74 -13.80
C ASN A 205 -10.88 -5.25 -14.08
N HIS A 206 -10.93 -4.85 -15.36
CA HIS A 206 -10.72 -3.47 -15.78
C HIS A 206 -11.73 -2.49 -15.18
N ARG A 207 -12.99 -2.91 -14.95
CA ARG A 207 -14.02 -2.08 -14.31
C ARG A 207 -13.62 -1.68 -12.91
N ALA A 208 -13.09 -2.61 -12.12
CA ALA A 208 -12.64 -2.33 -10.76
C ALA A 208 -11.51 -1.30 -10.75
N LEU A 209 -10.54 -1.43 -11.66
CA LEU A 209 -9.43 -0.48 -11.80
C LEU A 209 -9.91 0.91 -12.25
N ALA A 210 -10.81 0.98 -13.24
CA ALA A 210 -11.35 2.25 -13.72
C ALA A 210 -12.22 2.96 -12.66
N GLN A 211 -12.94 2.20 -11.85
CA GLN A 211 -13.73 2.76 -10.74
C GLN A 211 -12.80 3.35 -9.66
N SER A 212 -11.67 2.72 -9.37
CA SER A 212 -10.67 3.28 -8.45
C SER A 212 -10.16 4.63 -8.92
N ALA A 213 -9.83 4.74 -10.21
CA ALA A 213 -9.36 5.98 -10.82
C ALA A 213 -10.37 7.12 -10.68
N ARG A 214 -11.64 6.82 -10.96
CA ARG A 214 -12.73 7.78 -10.81
C ARG A 214 -12.94 8.19 -9.36
N MET A 215 -12.90 7.23 -8.46
CA MET A 215 -13.16 7.45 -7.04
C MET A 215 -12.11 8.36 -6.42
N GLU A 216 -10.84 8.09 -6.69
CA GLU A 216 -9.73 8.91 -6.25
C GLU A 216 -9.86 10.35 -6.73
N ALA A 217 -10.10 10.53 -8.03
CA ALA A 217 -10.26 11.86 -8.61
C ALA A 217 -11.42 12.66 -7.99
N VAL A 218 -12.55 11.99 -7.73
CA VAL A 218 -13.74 12.65 -7.16
C VAL A 218 -13.55 12.98 -5.69
N HIS A 219 -13.03 12.05 -4.88
CA HIS A 219 -12.90 12.27 -3.44
C HIS A 219 -11.82 13.28 -3.07
N HIS A 220 -10.75 13.36 -3.84
CA HIS A 220 -9.69 14.35 -3.63
C HIS A 220 -9.85 15.61 -4.49
N GLU A 221 -10.98 15.74 -5.21
CA GLU A 221 -11.23 16.87 -6.11
C GLU A 221 -10.03 17.11 -7.04
N THR A 222 -9.44 16.00 -7.52
CA THR A 222 -8.24 16.07 -8.35
C THR A 222 -8.59 16.68 -9.70
N THR A 223 -7.79 17.64 -10.12
CA THR A 223 -7.93 18.33 -11.39
C THR A 223 -6.72 18.05 -12.29
N LYS A 224 -6.79 18.50 -13.54
CA LYS A 224 -5.66 18.44 -14.47
C LYS A 224 -4.41 19.18 -13.96
N ASN A 225 -4.60 20.22 -13.13
CA ASN A 225 -3.51 21.07 -12.62
C ASN A 225 -2.86 20.52 -11.34
N ASP A 226 -3.37 19.45 -10.79
CA ASP A 226 -2.77 18.83 -9.62
C ASP A 226 -1.50 18.06 -9.98
N VAL A 227 -0.63 17.91 -8.98
CA VAL A 227 0.59 17.09 -9.06
C VAL A 227 0.58 16.14 -7.88
N PHE A 228 0.50 14.84 -8.17
CA PHE A 228 0.45 13.80 -7.15
C PHE A 228 1.86 13.28 -6.84
N CYS A 229 2.26 13.30 -5.57
CA CYS A 229 3.51 12.68 -5.12
C CYS A 229 3.24 11.25 -4.63
N CYS A 230 3.74 10.27 -5.38
CA CYS A 230 3.66 8.84 -5.09
C CYS A 230 4.98 8.34 -4.51
N ILE A 231 5.02 8.12 -3.21
CA ILE A 231 6.19 7.61 -2.49
C ILE A 231 6.12 6.08 -2.32
N PRO A 232 4.94 5.53 -1.92
CA PRO A 232 4.82 4.10 -1.71
C PRO A 232 5.01 3.25 -2.98
N PRO A 233 5.36 1.96 -2.82
CA PRO A 233 5.64 1.08 -3.94
C PRO A 233 4.43 0.83 -4.85
N LEU A 234 4.63 0.92 -6.18
CA LEU A 234 3.58 0.72 -7.19
C LEU A 234 3.01 -0.70 -7.27
N TYR A 235 3.72 -1.72 -6.76
CA TYR A 235 3.15 -3.07 -6.67
C TYR A 235 1.95 -3.12 -5.71
N HIS A 236 1.92 -2.23 -4.73
CA HIS A 236 0.84 -2.16 -3.75
C HIS A 236 -0.40 -1.52 -4.38
N THR A 237 -1.57 -2.10 -4.13
CA THR A 237 -2.84 -1.58 -4.66
C THR A 237 -3.06 -0.13 -4.26
N GLY A 238 -2.87 0.24 -3.00
CA GLY A 238 -3.02 1.60 -2.50
C GLY A 238 -2.24 2.60 -3.34
N ALA A 239 -0.90 2.46 -3.44
CA ALA A 239 -0.05 3.41 -4.16
C ALA A 239 -0.49 3.65 -5.60
N LYS A 240 -0.65 2.55 -6.35
CA LYS A 240 -1.01 2.62 -7.76
C LYS A 240 -2.43 3.15 -7.96
N MET A 241 -3.37 2.73 -7.12
CA MET A 241 -4.75 3.18 -7.25
C MET A 241 -4.90 4.67 -6.92
N HIS A 242 -4.11 5.22 -5.98
CA HIS A 242 -4.07 6.66 -5.75
C HIS A 242 -3.47 7.40 -6.95
N TRP A 243 -2.42 6.88 -7.57
CA TRP A 243 -1.91 7.42 -8.83
C TRP A 243 -2.98 7.42 -9.94
N PHE A 244 -3.92 6.50 -9.93
CA PHE A 244 -5.01 6.46 -10.92
C PHE A 244 -5.89 7.73 -10.92
N GLY A 245 -5.91 8.50 -9.84
CA GLY A 245 -6.51 9.83 -9.83
C GLY A 245 -5.88 10.75 -10.87
N SER A 246 -4.54 10.76 -10.94
CA SER A 246 -3.80 11.49 -11.98
C SER A 246 -4.07 10.92 -13.37
N LEU A 247 -4.15 9.62 -13.53
CA LEU A 247 -4.55 9.00 -14.79
C LEU A 247 -5.97 9.42 -15.21
N TYR A 248 -6.90 9.51 -14.27
CA TYR A 248 -8.28 9.90 -14.57
C TYR A 248 -8.39 11.34 -15.05
N THR A 249 -7.64 12.25 -14.47
CA THR A 249 -7.66 13.69 -14.81
C THR A 249 -6.66 14.11 -15.88
N GLY A 250 -5.64 13.31 -16.14
CA GLY A 250 -4.51 13.64 -17.01
C GLY A 250 -3.47 14.53 -16.32
N SER A 251 -3.47 14.61 -14.99
CA SER A 251 -2.51 15.40 -14.22
C SER A 251 -1.14 14.73 -14.11
N LYS A 252 -0.12 15.51 -13.77
CA LYS A 252 1.26 15.03 -13.54
C LYS A 252 1.34 14.21 -12.23
N ALA A 253 2.21 13.22 -12.19
CA ALA A 253 2.58 12.54 -10.96
C ALA A 253 4.09 12.38 -10.83
N VAL A 254 4.56 12.36 -9.58
CA VAL A 254 5.97 12.20 -9.20
C VAL A 254 6.12 10.86 -8.51
N LEU A 255 7.00 10.01 -9.04
CA LEU A 255 7.43 8.76 -8.42
C LEU A 255 8.70 9.05 -7.61
N LEU A 256 8.54 9.25 -6.32
CA LEU A 256 9.66 9.51 -5.42
C LEU A 256 10.19 8.20 -4.85
N LYS A 257 11.46 7.90 -5.11
CA LYS A 257 12.21 6.85 -4.43
C LYS A 257 12.89 7.47 -3.20
N GLY A 258 12.46 7.11 -2.04
CA GLY A 258 12.96 7.68 -0.81
C GLY A 258 11.85 8.33 0.00
N ASN A 259 11.93 8.18 1.29
CA ASN A 259 10.90 8.60 2.23
C ASN A 259 11.47 9.44 3.39
N SER A 260 12.71 9.92 3.26
CA SER A 260 13.27 10.84 4.26
C SER A 260 12.49 12.16 4.28
N PRO A 261 12.34 12.82 5.43
CA PRO A 261 11.71 14.13 5.54
C PRO A 261 12.25 15.14 4.51
N GLN A 262 13.57 15.20 4.34
CA GLN A 262 14.22 16.06 3.37
C GLN A 262 13.78 15.76 1.94
N SER A 263 13.86 14.50 1.51
CA SER A 263 13.49 14.08 0.15
C SER A 263 12.03 14.40 -0.18
N ILE A 264 11.14 14.25 0.81
CA ILE A 264 9.71 14.58 0.65
C ILE A 264 9.54 16.08 0.44
N LEU A 265 10.14 16.93 1.32
CA LEU A 265 10.01 18.38 1.24
C LEU A 265 10.63 18.92 -0.06
N GLU A 266 11.80 18.42 -0.45
CA GLU A 266 12.46 18.79 -1.71
C GLU A 266 11.61 18.41 -2.93
N ALA A 267 11.10 17.20 -3.01
CA ALA A 267 10.26 16.75 -4.12
C ALA A 267 8.96 17.57 -4.21
N VAL A 268 8.31 17.83 -3.07
CA VAL A 268 7.11 18.67 -3.02
C VAL A 268 7.39 20.09 -3.51
N SER A 269 8.49 20.67 -3.05
CA SER A 269 8.91 22.04 -3.40
C SER A 269 9.30 22.14 -4.88
N GLN A 270 10.18 21.27 -5.37
CA GLN A 270 10.74 21.33 -6.72
C GLN A 270 9.72 20.98 -7.80
N GLU A 271 8.91 19.92 -7.57
CA GLU A 271 7.92 19.46 -8.53
C GLU A 271 6.56 20.12 -8.37
N GLN A 272 6.40 20.98 -7.36
CA GLN A 272 5.17 21.69 -7.05
C GLN A 272 4.01 20.72 -6.78
N CYS A 273 4.28 19.68 -5.94
CA CYS A 273 3.27 18.70 -5.61
C CYS A 273 2.12 19.32 -4.82
N THR A 274 0.89 18.99 -5.20
CA THR A 274 -0.34 19.51 -4.59
C THR A 274 -1.03 18.50 -3.69
N ILE A 275 -0.81 17.22 -3.96
CA ILE A 275 -1.34 16.07 -3.21
C ILE A 275 -0.16 15.15 -2.88
N VAL A 276 0.02 14.83 -1.62
CA VAL A 276 1.06 13.89 -1.18
C VAL A 276 0.41 12.75 -0.40
N TRP A 277 0.69 11.52 -0.79
CA TRP A 277 0.27 10.36 -0.02
C TRP A 277 1.39 9.89 0.89
N LEU A 278 1.12 9.94 2.19
CA LEU A 278 2.05 9.54 3.25
C LEU A 278 1.56 8.25 3.95
N LEU A 279 2.51 7.46 4.41
CA LEU A 279 2.25 6.49 5.45
C LEU A 279 2.37 7.18 6.82
N VAL A 280 1.66 6.66 7.82
CA VAL A 280 1.69 7.23 9.19
C VAL A 280 3.13 7.39 9.73
N PRO A 281 4.05 6.40 9.62
CA PRO A 281 5.42 6.58 10.08
C PRO A 281 6.15 7.75 9.39
N TRP A 282 5.97 7.93 8.09
CA TRP A 282 6.65 9.02 7.36
C TRP A 282 6.15 10.41 7.78
N ALA A 283 4.85 10.52 8.08
CA ALA A 283 4.32 11.75 8.65
C ALA A 283 4.87 12.01 10.06
N GLN A 284 5.04 10.96 10.88
CA GLN A 284 5.67 11.05 12.18
C GLN A 284 7.13 11.46 12.10
N ASP A 285 7.90 10.84 11.18
CA ASP A 285 9.32 11.16 10.97
C ASP A 285 9.50 12.61 10.52
N LEU A 286 8.61 13.10 9.64
CA LEU A 286 8.65 14.49 9.16
C LEU A 286 8.37 15.47 10.31
N LEU A 287 7.34 15.22 11.13
CA LEU A 287 7.03 16.06 12.28
C LEU A 287 8.17 16.04 13.31
N ALA A 288 8.72 14.86 13.60
CA ALA A 288 9.84 14.74 14.53
C ALA A 288 11.09 15.51 14.05
N ALA A 289 11.35 15.54 12.74
CA ALA A 289 12.44 16.32 12.16
C ALA A 289 12.18 17.84 12.26
N LEU A 290 10.92 18.27 12.06
CA LEU A 290 10.52 19.67 12.26
C LEU A 290 10.63 20.09 13.73
N ASP A 291 10.20 19.23 14.67
CA ASP A 291 10.32 19.49 16.12
C ASP A 291 11.77 19.67 16.57
N ARG A 292 12.70 18.93 15.95
CA ARG A 292 14.14 19.10 16.21
C ARG A 292 14.76 20.34 15.54
N GLY A 293 14.04 20.97 14.63
CA GLY A 293 14.54 22.10 13.85
C GLY A 293 15.54 21.70 12.76
N ASP A 294 15.45 20.43 12.27
CA ASP A 294 16.32 19.92 11.21
C ASP A 294 16.08 20.67 9.88
N PHE A 295 14.88 21.23 9.70
CA PHE A 295 14.44 21.95 8.50
C PHE A 295 13.71 23.24 8.84
N GLN A 296 13.85 24.26 7.99
CA GLN A 296 13.02 25.47 8.02
C GLN A 296 12.02 25.37 6.85
N LEU A 297 10.71 25.40 7.14
CA LEU A 297 9.68 25.27 6.10
C LEU A 297 9.72 26.41 5.08
N GLU A 298 10.24 27.56 5.49
CA GLU A 298 10.42 28.75 4.62
C GLU A 298 11.44 28.53 3.51
N ASP A 299 12.34 27.56 3.64
CA ASP A 299 13.31 27.18 2.61
C ASP A 299 12.67 26.42 1.44
N TYR A 300 11.41 26.00 1.60
CA TYR A 300 10.68 25.18 0.63
C TYR A 300 9.44 25.92 0.11
N THR A 301 9.11 25.72 -1.16
CA THR A 301 7.84 26.19 -1.73
C THR A 301 6.77 25.13 -1.47
N LEU A 302 5.93 25.33 -0.45
CA LEU A 302 4.93 24.36 0.00
C LEU A 302 3.49 24.87 -0.08
N SER A 303 3.27 26.14 -0.44
CA SER A 303 1.93 26.77 -0.45
C SER A 303 0.94 26.10 -1.42
N GLN A 304 1.41 25.40 -2.44
CA GLN A 304 0.61 24.64 -3.40
C GLN A 304 0.19 23.26 -2.85
N TRP A 305 0.86 22.74 -1.82
CA TRP A 305 0.51 21.46 -1.18
C TRP A 305 -0.81 21.63 -0.43
N ARG A 306 -1.90 21.21 -1.08
CA ARG A 306 -3.26 21.40 -0.57
C ARG A 306 -3.82 20.23 0.23
N LEU A 307 -3.34 19.01 -0.05
CA LEU A 307 -3.89 17.79 0.55
C LEU A 307 -2.78 16.86 1.05
N MET A 308 -2.80 16.59 2.34
CA MET A 308 -2.10 15.47 2.95
C MET A 308 -3.07 14.27 3.00
N HIS A 309 -2.84 13.30 2.15
CA HIS A 309 -3.55 12.02 2.19
C HIS A 309 -2.72 11.01 2.97
N ILE A 310 -3.29 10.39 3.98
CA ILE A 310 -2.59 9.48 4.88
C ILE A 310 -3.42 8.22 5.13
N GLY A 311 -2.79 7.07 5.16
CA GLY A 311 -3.53 5.82 5.32
C GLY A 311 -2.65 4.59 5.48
N ALA A 312 -3.17 3.47 5.00
CA ALA A 312 -2.62 2.12 5.11
C ALA A 312 -2.66 1.52 6.53
N GLN A 313 -2.92 2.31 7.57
CA GLN A 313 -3.13 1.89 8.95
C GLN A 313 -4.02 2.92 9.68
N PRO A 314 -4.52 2.64 10.90
CA PRO A 314 -5.21 3.63 11.71
C PRO A 314 -4.38 4.90 11.88
N VAL A 315 -5.01 6.06 11.77
CA VAL A 315 -4.36 7.36 11.86
C VAL A 315 -4.62 7.96 13.24
N PRO A 316 -3.58 8.15 14.08
CA PRO A 316 -3.75 8.74 15.41
C PRO A 316 -4.27 10.18 15.32
N GLN A 317 -5.23 10.52 16.17
CA GLN A 317 -5.76 11.90 16.21
C GLN A 317 -4.69 12.92 16.62
N SER A 318 -3.77 12.53 17.49
CA SER A 318 -2.64 13.37 17.92
C SER A 318 -1.74 13.75 16.76
N LEU A 319 -1.47 12.80 15.84
CA LEU A 319 -0.67 13.05 14.64
C LEU A 319 -1.27 14.17 13.78
N ILE A 320 -2.59 14.13 13.54
CA ILE A 320 -3.24 15.14 12.69
C ILE A 320 -3.27 16.50 13.37
N ARG A 321 -3.47 16.55 14.69
CA ARG A 321 -3.41 17.84 15.43
C ARG A 321 -2.02 18.45 15.33
N HIS A 322 -0.98 17.65 15.57
CA HIS A 322 0.41 18.09 15.47
C HIS A 322 0.78 18.50 14.04
N TRP A 323 0.29 17.76 13.02
CA TRP A 323 0.47 18.15 11.61
C TRP A 323 -0.05 19.54 11.31
N LEU A 324 -1.24 19.89 11.83
CA LEU A 324 -1.86 21.18 11.60
C LEU A 324 -1.18 22.36 12.33
N GLU A 325 -0.30 22.11 13.28
CA GLU A 325 0.55 23.15 13.89
C GLU A 325 1.59 23.65 12.88
N TYR A 326 2.16 22.78 12.05
CA TYR A 326 3.11 23.12 11.00
C TYR A 326 2.42 23.48 9.68
N PHE A 327 1.32 22.81 9.34
CA PHE A 327 0.62 22.95 8.07
C PHE A 327 -0.86 23.32 8.26
N PRO A 328 -1.17 24.51 8.81
CA PRO A 328 -2.55 24.86 9.19
C PRO A 328 -3.52 24.99 8.02
N HIS A 329 -3.03 25.10 6.79
CA HIS A 329 -3.86 25.23 5.59
C HIS A 329 -4.05 23.92 4.82
N HIS A 330 -3.37 22.83 5.23
CA HIS A 330 -3.53 21.56 4.57
C HIS A 330 -4.91 20.97 4.84
N LYS A 331 -5.55 20.49 3.78
CA LYS A 331 -6.64 19.54 3.93
C LYS A 331 -6.07 18.18 4.30
N TYR A 332 -6.86 17.42 5.01
CA TYR A 332 -6.54 16.06 5.43
C TYR A 332 -7.62 15.11 4.93
N ASP A 333 -7.23 13.99 4.36
CA ASP A 333 -8.12 12.86 4.11
C ASP A 333 -7.44 11.54 4.48
N THR A 334 -8.26 10.59 4.84
CA THR A 334 -7.90 9.18 4.97
C THR A 334 -8.96 8.33 4.32
N ASN A 335 -8.58 7.13 3.90
CA ASN A 335 -9.51 6.19 3.33
C ASN A 335 -9.30 4.78 3.90
N TYR A 336 -10.32 3.98 3.78
CA TYR A 336 -10.26 2.57 4.11
C TYR A 336 -10.54 1.73 2.87
N GLY A 337 -9.70 0.74 2.66
CA GLY A 337 -9.84 -0.27 1.63
C GLY A 337 -8.86 -1.41 1.83
N LEU A 338 -9.13 -2.49 1.12
CA LEU A 338 -8.32 -3.70 1.09
C LEU A 338 -7.85 -3.95 -0.34
N SER A 339 -6.87 -4.84 -0.52
CA SER A 339 -6.51 -5.32 -1.86
C SER A 339 -7.72 -5.96 -2.56
N GLU A 340 -8.59 -6.61 -1.78
CA GLU A 340 -9.84 -7.23 -2.22
C GLU A 340 -10.92 -6.22 -2.64
N SER A 341 -10.80 -4.94 -2.27
CA SER A 341 -11.72 -3.86 -2.65
C SER A 341 -11.10 -2.83 -3.59
N THR A 342 -9.97 -3.13 -4.20
CA THR A 342 -9.24 -2.25 -5.13
C THR A 342 -8.98 -0.86 -4.51
N GLY A 343 -8.22 -0.74 -3.40
CA GLY A 343 -7.92 0.61 -2.85
C GLY A 343 -7.69 1.64 -3.96
N PRO A 344 -8.15 2.88 -3.90
CA PRO A 344 -7.95 3.86 -2.86
C PRO A 344 -9.00 3.84 -1.76
N GLY A 345 -9.79 2.81 -1.67
CA GLY A 345 -10.70 2.61 -0.58
C GLY A 345 -12.17 2.63 -0.99
N CYS A 346 -12.96 1.94 -0.18
CA CYS A 346 -14.41 1.88 -0.31
C CYS A 346 -15.12 2.83 0.67
N VAL A 347 -14.37 3.37 1.63
CA VAL A 347 -14.82 4.33 2.64
C VAL A 347 -13.82 5.48 2.70
N HIS A 348 -14.30 6.72 2.72
CA HIS A 348 -13.49 7.94 2.77
C HIS A 348 -13.96 8.87 3.88
N LEU A 349 -13.02 9.48 4.59
CA LEU A 349 -13.34 10.51 5.58
C LEU A 349 -13.90 11.76 4.90
N GLY A 350 -13.27 12.15 3.79
CA GLY A 350 -13.57 13.40 3.08
C GLY A 350 -12.78 14.59 3.64
N MET A 351 -12.25 15.39 2.75
CA MET A 351 -11.28 16.47 3.04
C MET A 351 -11.78 17.55 4.01
N ASP A 352 -13.09 17.69 4.18
CA ASP A 352 -13.69 18.70 5.05
C ASP A 352 -14.16 18.14 6.41
N ASN A 353 -13.90 16.85 6.69
CA ASN A 353 -14.36 16.16 7.89
C ASN A 353 -13.29 15.98 8.96
N ILE A 354 -12.35 16.92 9.05
CA ILE A 354 -11.26 16.85 10.03
C ILE A 354 -11.73 16.76 11.49
N ARG A 355 -12.97 17.16 11.79
CA ARG A 355 -13.59 16.98 13.11
C ARG A 355 -13.83 15.50 13.48
N LYS A 356 -13.79 14.62 12.48
CA LYS A 356 -14.00 13.17 12.61
C LYS A 356 -12.69 12.38 12.50
N VAL A 357 -11.55 12.99 12.81
CA VAL A 357 -10.28 12.26 12.86
C VAL A 357 -10.41 11.01 13.73
N GLY A 358 -9.90 9.87 13.24
CA GLY A 358 -10.10 8.55 13.85
C GLY A 358 -11.20 7.73 13.18
N ALA A 359 -12.17 8.37 12.50
CA ALA A 359 -13.07 7.66 11.60
C ALA A 359 -12.36 7.32 10.28
N ILE A 360 -12.75 6.19 9.67
CA ILE A 360 -12.37 5.88 8.28
C ILE A 360 -13.29 6.57 7.27
N GLY A 361 -14.43 7.11 7.72
CA GLY A 361 -15.34 7.94 6.94
C GLY A 361 -16.68 7.30 6.63
N VAL A 362 -17.19 7.60 5.44
CA VAL A 362 -18.47 7.13 4.91
C VAL A 362 -18.27 6.37 3.59
N PRO A 363 -19.26 5.58 3.13
CA PRO A 363 -19.15 4.87 1.85
C PRO A 363 -18.79 5.81 0.71
N GLY A 364 -17.76 5.44 -0.06
CA GLY A 364 -17.33 6.18 -1.24
C GLY A 364 -18.30 6.11 -2.41
N LEU A 365 -17.98 6.80 -3.50
CA LEU A 365 -18.78 6.85 -4.72
C LEU A 365 -19.09 5.44 -5.26
N ASN A 366 -20.37 5.08 -5.38
CA ASN A 366 -20.88 3.77 -5.81
C ASN A 366 -20.57 2.60 -4.85
N TRP A 367 -20.15 2.88 -3.63
CA TRP A 367 -19.98 1.88 -2.59
C TRP A 367 -21.16 1.88 -1.62
N LYS A 368 -21.35 0.73 -0.98
CA LYS A 368 -22.27 0.53 0.13
C LYS A 368 -21.54 -0.20 1.24
N THR A 369 -21.89 0.12 2.49
CA THR A 369 -21.39 -0.55 3.68
C THR A 369 -22.54 -1.07 4.53
N LYS A 370 -22.28 -2.10 5.29
CA LYS A 370 -23.11 -2.55 6.40
C LYS A 370 -22.19 -3.13 7.48
N ILE A 371 -22.64 -3.05 8.73
CA ILE A 371 -21.96 -3.68 9.87
C ILE A 371 -22.85 -4.81 10.35
N VAL A 372 -22.31 -6.02 10.49
CA VAL A 372 -23.10 -7.23 10.79
C VAL A 372 -22.54 -7.97 12.00
N ASN A 373 -23.43 -8.67 12.71
CA ASN A 373 -23.07 -9.62 13.77
C ASN A 373 -22.56 -10.96 13.19
N GLU A 374 -22.31 -11.93 14.03
CA GLU A 374 -21.82 -13.26 13.61
C GLU A 374 -22.82 -14.04 12.76
N GLU A 375 -24.12 -13.80 12.95
CA GLU A 375 -25.20 -14.39 12.15
C GLU A 375 -25.39 -13.69 10.79
N GLY A 376 -24.61 -12.62 10.49
CA GLY A 376 -24.69 -11.84 9.25
C GLY A 376 -25.85 -10.83 9.24
N THR A 377 -26.51 -10.62 10.38
CA THR A 377 -27.58 -9.63 10.54
C THR A 377 -27.00 -8.25 10.84
N PRO A 378 -27.51 -7.16 10.22
CA PRO A 378 -27.08 -5.81 10.55
C PRO A 378 -27.23 -5.51 12.04
N VAL A 379 -26.19 -4.94 12.65
CA VAL A 379 -26.22 -4.47 14.05
C VAL A 379 -26.95 -3.14 14.16
N GLN A 380 -27.31 -2.77 15.40
CA GLN A 380 -27.85 -1.42 15.68
C GLN A 380 -26.73 -0.38 15.56
N GLN A 381 -27.13 0.86 15.27
CA GLN A 381 -26.20 1.98 15.22
C GLN A 381 -25.48 2.16 16.57
N GLY A 382 -24.17 2.28 16.54
CA GLY A 382 -23.33 2.33 17.73
C GLY A 382 -22.81 0.96 18.19
N ASP A 383 -23.41 -0.14 17.74
CA ASP A 383 -22.91 -1.46 18.06
C ASP A 383 -21.73 -1.86 17.17
N VAL A 384 -20.87 -2.72 17.71
CA VAL A 384 -19.70 -3.26 16.99
C VAL A 384 -20.07 -4.53 16.24
N GLY A 385 -19.66 -4.61 14.98
CA GLY A 385 -19.81 -5.79 14.15
C GLY A 385 -18.78 -5.85 13.03
N GLU A 386 -18.85 -6.88 12.18
CA GLU A 386 -17.97 -6.99 11.02
C GLU A 386 -18.40 -6.02 9.92
N LEU A 387 -17.44 -5.21 9.43
CA LEU A 387 -17.65 -4.33 8.28
C LEU A 387 -17.76 -5.16 7.01
N CYS A 388 -18.86 -5.00 6.28
CA CYS A 388 -19.04 -5.56 4.95
C CYS A 388 -19.17 -4.43 3.93
N VAL A 389 -18.54 -4.59 2.78
CA VAL A 389 -18.55 -3.59 1.70
C VAL A 389 -19.04 -4.20 0.40
N LYS A 390 -19.71 -3.39 -0.42
CA LYS A 390 -20.22 -3.78 -1.74
C LYS A 390 -20.04 -2.64 -2.72
N GLY A 391 -19.40 -2.90 -3.84
CA GLY A 391 -19.16 -1.90 -4.86
C GLY A 391 -18.42 -2.45 -6.07
N PRO A 392 -18.23 -1.63 -7.11
CA PRO A 392 -17.65 -2.08 -8.38
C PRO A 392 -16.15 -2.42 -8.31
N GLY A 393 -15.47 -2.03 -7.22
CA GLY A 393 -14.07 -2.35 -6.97
C GLY A 393 -13.84 -3.64 -6.18
N VAL A 394 -14.91 -4.38 -5.80
CA VAL A 394 -14.77 -5.69 -5.15
C VAL A 394 -14.11 -6.67 -6.11
N MET A 395 -13.19 -7.47 -5.61
CA MET A 395 -12.48 -8.50 -6.36
C MET A 395 -13.44 -9.50 -7.04
N LEU A 396 -12.98 -10.15 -8.10
CA LEU A 396 -13.70 -11.26 -8.71
C LEU A 396 -13.62 -12.52 -7.82
N CYS A 397 -12.42 -12.86 -7.37
CA CYS A 397 -12.17 -14.01 -6.51
C CYS A 397 -10.74 -13.97 -5.93
N TYR A 398 -10.47 -14.87 -5.01
CA TYR A 398 -9.11 -15.36 -4.78
C TYR A 398 -8.80 -16.39 -5.87
N TYR A 399 -7.78 -16.12 -6.67
CA TYR A 399 -7.40 -16.95 -7.81
C TYR A 399 -6.96 -18.33 -7.33
N HIS A 400 -7.51 -19.38 -7.91
CA HIS A 400 -7.36 -20.78 -7.50
C HIS A 400 -7.81 -21.14 -6.07
N ASP A 401 -8.57 -20.26 -5.39
CA ASP A 401 -9.07 -20.55 -4.04
C ASP A 401 -10.58 -20.22 -3.93
N GLU A 402 -11.40 -21.13 -4.46
CA GLU A 402 -12.86 -20.98 -4.42
C GLU A 402 -13.41 -21.03 -2.99
N ALA A 403 -12.79 -21.82 -2.11
CA ALA A 403 -13.22 -21.96 -0.73
C ALA A 403 -13.03 -20.63 0.03
N ALA A 404 -11.85 -20.04 -0.02
CA ALA A 404 -11.60 -18.75 0.58
C ALA A 404 -12.44 -17.62 -0.07
N THR A 405 -12.72 -17.72 -1.38
CA THR A 405 -13.60 -16.76 -2.06
C THR A 405 -15.02 -16.81 -1.49
N LYS A 406 -15.62 -17.99 -1.34
CA LYS A 406 -16.95 -18.17 -0.76
C LYS A 406 -17.04 -17.77 0.71
N GLU A 407 -15.94 -17.89 1.44
CA GLU A 407 -15.88 -17.46 2.84
C GLU A 407 -16.11 -15.96 2.98
N VAL A 408 -15.51 -15.14 2.09
CA VAL A 408 -15.52 -13.68 2.20
C VAL A 408 -16.50 -12.99 1.26
N LEU A 409 -16.88 -13.61 0.12
CA LEU A 409 -17.86 -13.05 -0.82
C LEU A 409 -19.21 -13.73 -0.65
N LYS A 410 -20.18 -13.02 -0.04
CA LYS A 410 -21.54 -13.53 0.21
C LYS A 410 -22.56 -12.55 -0.34
N ASP A 411 -23.41 -12.96 -1.27
CA ASP A 411 -24.47 -12.15 -1.88
C ASP A 411 -23.99 -10.82 -2.47
N GLY A 412 -22.75 -10.83 -3.00
CA GLY A 412 -22.08 -9.67 -3.58
C GLY A 412 -21.55 -8.67 -2.53
N TRP A 413 -21.50 -9.06 -1.25
CA TRP A 413 -20.84 -8.36 -0.18
C TRP A 413 -19.49 -8.99 0.13
N LEU A 414 -18.47 -8.17 0.24
CA LEU A 414 -17.16 -8.55 0.76
C LEU A 414 -17.19 -8.40 2.28
N HIS A 415 -17.03 -9.51 2.98
CA HIS A 415 -16.77 -9.58 4.41
C HIS A 415 -15.31 -9.27 4.66
N THR A 416 -15.02 -8.13 5.28
CA THR A 416 -13.66 -7.59 5.34
C THR A 416 -12.78 -8.23 6.41
N GLY A 417 -13.42 -8.85 7.41
CA GLY A 417 -12.75 -9.33 8.62
C GLY A 417 -12.31 -8.19 9.56
N ASP A 418 -12.71 -6.95 9.29
CA ASP A 418 -12.45 -5.81 10.16
C ASP A 418 -13.71 -5.48 10.97
N MET A 419 -13.55 -5.32 12.29
CA MET A 419 -14.61 -4.91 13.20
C MET A 419 -14.75 -3.39 13.18
N ALA A 420 -15.98 -2.92 13.09
CA ALA A 420 -16.28 -1.51 13.00
C ALA A 420 -17.55 -1.14 13.77
N MET A 421 -17.72 0.14 14.05
CA MET A 421 -18.95 0.75 14.53
C MET A 421 -19.28 1.98 13.69
N GLN A 422 -20.55 2.35 13.64
CA GLN A 422 -21.01 3.55 12.96
C GLN A 422 -21.64 4.52 13.95
N ASP A 423 -21.23 5.80 13.89
CA ASP A 423 -21.81 6.83 14.75
C ASP A 423 -23.16 7.35 14.22
N GLU A 424 -23.79 8.27 14.98
CA GLU A 424 -25.09 8.85 14.66
C GLU A 424 -25.08 9.68 13.35
N GLU A 425 -23.92 10.17 12.93
CA GLU A 425 -23.74 10.92 11.67
C GLU A 425 -23.41 10.01 10.48
N GLY A 426 -23.29 8.70 10.71
CA GLY A 426 -22.99 7.72 9.67
C GLY A 426 -21.50 7.50 9.41
N PHE A 427 -20.59 8.10 10.19
CA PHE A 427 -19.17 7.85 10.10
C PHE A 427 -18.79 6.50 10.70
N ILE A 428 -17.94 5.76 9.99
CA ILE A 428 -17.47 4.44 10.37
C ILE A 428 -16.12 4.56 11.06
N PHE A 429 -16.00 3.89 12.20
CA PHE A 429 -14.76 3.76 12.96
C PHE A 429 -14.33 2.31 12.97
N LEU A 430 -13.08 2.05 12.61
CA LEU A 430 -12.52 0.72 12.84
C LEU A 430 -12.26 0.53 14.34
N VAL A 431 -12.64 -0.64 14.81
CA VAL A 431 -12.43 -1.03 16.19
C VAL A 431 -11.23 -1.95 16.30
N ASP A 432 -11.17 -2.98 15.46
CA ASP A 432 -10.02 -3.87 15.31
C ASP A 432 -10.21 -4.87 14.15
N ARG A 433 -9.23 -5.77 13.97
CA ARG A 433 -9.38 -6.96 13.17
C ARG A 433 -10.12 -8.05 13.97
N LYS A 434 -11.09 -8.72 13.38
CA LYS A 434 -11.84 -9.84 14.00
C LYS A 434 -10.91 -10.89 14.64
N LYS A 435 -9.82 -11.21 13.95
CA LYS A 435 -8.79 -12.17 14.40
C LYS A 435 -7.83 -11.62 15.47
N ASP A 436 -7.79 -10.30 15.66
CA ASP A 436 -6.89 -9.63 16.61
C ASP A 436 -7.62 -9.23 17.90
N VAL A 437 -8.95 -9.34 17.93
CA VAL A 437 -9.76 -9.13 19.14
C VAL A 437 -9.28 -10.09 20.23
N ILE A 438 -8.98 -9.54 21.40
CA ILE A 438 -8.50 -10.29 22.56
C ILE A 438 -9.70 -10.63 23.44
N ILE A 439 -9.95 -11.91 23.67
CA ILE A 439 -11.03 -12.37 24.53
C ILE A 439 -10.48 -12.61 25.93
N SER A 440 -10.68 -11.64 26.83
CA SER A 440 -10.13 -11.68 28.18
C SER A 440 -11.24 -11.72 29.23
N GLY A 441 -11.38 -12.85 29.91
CA GLY A 441 -12.40 -13.03 30.94
C GLY A 441 -13.84 -12.90 30.44
N GLY A 442 -14.08 -13.19 29.16
CA GLY A 442 -15.38 -13.06 28.49
C GLY A 442 -15.67 -11.68 27.90
N GLU A 443 -14.75 -10.73 28.05
CA GLU A 443 -14.84 -9.38 27.47
C GLU A 443 -14.00 -9.29 26.19
N ASN A 444 -14.55 -8.66 25.15
CA ASN A 444 -13.81 -8.35 23.93
C ASN A 444 -12.97 -7.09 24.14
N LEU A 445 -11.65 -7.23 24.10
CA LEU A 445 -10.70 -6.13 24.08
C LEU A 445 -10.23 -5.88 22.66
N TYR A 446 -10.21 -4.64 22.29
CA TYR A 446 -9.81 -4.19 20.97
C TYR A 446 -8.42 -3.54 21.05
N PRO A 447 -7.36 -4.23 20.60
CA PRO A 447 -5.99 -3.72 20.63
C PRO A 447 -5.82 -2.30 20.13
N VAL A 448 -6.42 -1.94 19.00
CA VAL A 448 -6.29 -0.60 18.40
C VAL A 448 -6.69 0.52 19.38
N GLN A 449 -7.72 0.31 20.19
CA GLN A 449 -8.14 1.31 21.19
C GLN A 449 -7.11 1.52 22.30
N ILE A 450 -6.40 0.45 22.66
CA ILE A 450 -5.35 0.50 23.68
C ILE A 450 -4.08 1.10 23.07
N GLU A 451 -3.76 0.74 21.82
CA GLU A 451 -2.64 1.29 21.06
C GLU A 451 -2.79 2.80 20.87
N ASP A 452 -3.96 3.27 20.43
CA ASP A 452 -4.25 4.71 20.28
C ASP A 452 -4.05 5.48 21.60
N PHE A 453 -4.53 4.90 22.70
CA PHE A 453 -4.37 5.51 24.02
C PHE A 453 -2.90 5.60 24.42
N LEU A 454 -2.14 4.49 24.27
CA LEU A 454 -0.73 4.42 24.64
C LEU A 454 0.17 5.27 23.73
N SER A 455 -0.19 5.42 22.46
CA SER A 455 0.57 6.26 21.51
C SER A 455 0.55 7.75 21.89
N ALA A 456 -0.40 8.19 22.71
CA ALA A 456 -0.46 9.55 23.22
C ALA A 456 0.51 9.81 24.38
N PHE A 457 1.18 8.78 24.93
CA PHE A 457 2.18 8.96 25.98
C PHE A 457 3.49 9.50 25.40
N GLU A 458 4.00 10.59 25.95
CA GLU A 458 5.12 11.36 25.40
C GLU A 458 6.39 10.56 25.08
N LYS A 459 6.65 9.49 25.85
CA LYS A 459 7.85 8.64 25.70
C LYS A 459 7.68 7.50 24.70
N VAL A 460 6.47 7.23 24.22
CA VAL A 460 6.18 6.14 23.27
C VAL A 460 6.50 6.59 21.85
N HIS A 461 7.37 5.83 21.18
CA HIS A 461 7.63 5.98 19.74
C HIS A 461 6.62 5.16 18.93
N ASP A 462 6.45 3.88 19.30
CA ASP A 462 5.50 2.97 18.65
C ASP A 462 4.95 1.97 19.65
N VAL A 463 3.76 1.41 19.38
CA VAL A 463 3.12 0.46 20.28
C VAL A 463 2.29 -0.56 19.50
N ALA A 464 2.35 -1.81 19.94
CA ALA A 464 1.49 -2.89 19.49
C ALA A 464 0.87 -3.60 20.68
N VAL A 465 -0.41 -3.94 20.59
CA VAL A 465 -1.09 -4.74 21.62
C VAL A 465 -1.53 -6.07 21.03
N ILE A 466 -1.18 -7.15 21.71
CA ILE A 466 -1.52 -8.53 21.32
C ILE A 466 -2.15 -9.29 22.47
N GLY A 467 -2.98 -10.30 22.15
CA GLY A 467 -3.44 -11.31 23.09
C GLY A 467 -2.36 -12.34 23.33
N LEU A 468 -2.03 -12.58 24.58
CA LEU A 468 -1.23 -13.75 24.98
C LEU A 468 -2.08 -14.66 25.85
N PRO A 469 -1.93 -16.01 25.76
CA PRO A 469 -2.71 -16.95 26.54
C PRO A 469 -2.58 -16.73 28.03
N ASP A 470 -3.69 -16.83 28.74
CA ASP A 470 -3.76 -16.78 30.21
C ASP A 470 -4.64 -17.91 30.74
N LYS A 471 -4.17 -18.62 31.77
CA LYS A 471 -4.88 -19.79 32.35
C LYS A 471 -6.25 -19.47 32.94
N ARG A 472 -6.46 -18.22 33.39
CA ARG A 472 -7.69 -17.80 34.07
C ARG A 472 -8.62 -17.01 33.16
N LEU A 473 -8.06 -16.17 32.32
CA LEU A 473 -8.83 -15.21 31.53
C LEU A 473 -9.00 -15.61 30.05
N GLY A 474 -8.36 -16.73 29.64
CA GLY A 474 -8.25 -17.13 28.24
C GLY A 474 -7.11 -16.39 27.56
N GLU A 475 -7.22 -15.09 27.42
CA GLU A 475 -6.15 -14.22 26.93
C GLU A 475 -5.97 -13.00 27.84
N ILE A 476 -4.79 -12.38 27.77
CA ILE A 476 -4.50 -11.09 28.38
C ILE A 476 -3.96 -10.11 27.33
N ALA A 477 -4.37 -8.87 27.43
CA ALA A 477 -3.79 -7.79 26.64
C ALA A 477 -2.33 -7.55 27.08
N THR A 478 -1.40 -7.67 26.12
CA THR A 478 0.03 -7.41 26.32
C THR A 478 0.44 -6.27 25.39
N ALA A 479 0.96 -5.19 25.97
CA ALA A 479 1.49 -4.05 25.23
C ALA A 479 2.98 -4.23 24.96
N ILE A 480 3.38 -4.19 23.68
CA ILE A 480 4.76 -4.10 23.23
C ILE A 480 5.02 -2.64 22.90
N ILE A 481 5.96 -2.01 23.61
CA ILE A 481 6.21 -0.57 23.54
C ILE A 481 7.64 -0.32 23.07
N GLN A 482 7.76 0.40 21.98
CA GLN A 482 9.02 0.97 21.52
C GLN A 482 9.13 2.39 22.08
N VAL A 483 10.17 2.62 22.89
CA VAL A 483 10.43 3.91 23.51
C VAL A 483 11.15 4.83 22.52
N LYS A 484 10.89 6.13 22.58
CA LYS A 484 11.61 7.14 21.78
C LYS A 484 13.11 7.10 22.09
N GLU A 485 13.92 7.30 21.09
CA GLU A 485 15.39 7.31 21.21
C GLU A 485 15.84 8.35 22.26
N GLY A 486 16.73 7.91 23.12
CA GLY A 486 17.27 8.76 24.21
C GLY A 486 16.36 8.96 25.40
N MET A 487 15.19 8.32 25.45
CA MET A 487 14.29 8.36 26.60
C MET A 487 14.27 7.04 27.37
N ASP A 488 14.16 7.12 28.69
CA ASP A 488 13.90 5.98 29.57
C ASP A 488 12.41 5.94 29.92
N CYS A 489 11.80 4.76 29.87
CA CYS A 489 10.41 4.53 30.22
C CYS A 489 10.28 3.29 31.08
N THR A 490 9.52 3.39 32.18
CA THR A 490 9.29 2.27 33.10
C THR A 490 7.89 1.69 32.99
N GLU A 491 7.72 0.45 33.44
CA GLU A 491 6.41 -0.19 33.50
C GLU A 491 5.44 0.55 34.43
N GLU A 492 5.96 1.14 35.52
CA GLU A 492 5.17 1.93 36.46
C GLU A 492 4.61 3.19 35.82
N GLU A 493 5.38 3.88 34.98
CA GLU A 493 4.93 5.07 34.25
C GLU A 493 3.80 4.72 33.26
N ILE A 494 3.97 3.62 32.49
CA ILE A 494 2.92 3.15 31.58
C ILE A 494 1.68 2.72 32.35
N ASN A 495 1.82 1.99 33.46
CA ASN A 495 0.69 1.58 34.30
C ASN A 495 -0.03 2.78 34.91
N ALA A 496 0.70 3.80 35.34
CA ALA A 496 0.14 5.06 35.83
C ALA A 496 -0.66 5.78 34.72
N PHE A 497 -0.09 5.87 33.51
CA PHE A 497 -0.79 6.45 32.36
C PHE A 497 -2.05 5.65 32.01
N CYS A 498 -1.98 4.33 32.02
CA CYS A 498 -3.11 3.43 31.77
C CYS A 498 -4.25 3.57 32.79
N THR A 499 -4.08 4.32 33.87
CA THR A 499 -5.21 4.61 34.78
C THR A 499 -6.35 5.37 34.11
N GLY A 500 -6.06 6.09 33.02
CA GLY A 500 -7.07 6.71 32.15
C GLY A 500 -7.94 5.74 31.36
N LEU A 501 -7.52 4.47 31.21
CA LEU A 501 -8.33 3.43 30.59
C LEU A 501 -9.24 2.74 31.63
N PRO A 502 -10.43 2.26 31.19
CA PRO A 502 -11.23 1.33 31.98
C PRO A 502 -10.38 0.13 32.43
N ARG A 503 -10.59 -0.32 33.67
CA ARG A 503 -9.74 -1.35 34.30
C ARG A 503 -9.60 -2.63 33.46
N TYR A 504 -10.65 -3.06 32.78
CA TYR A 504 -10.64 -4.27 31.97
C TYR A 504 -9.82 -4.12 30.69
N LYS A 505 -9.66 -2.89 30.15
CA LYS A 505 -8.87 -2.59 28.95
C LYS A 505 -7.37 -2.39 29.22
N ARG A 506 -6.96 -2.25 30.49
CA ARG A 506 -5.55 -2.01 30.82
C ARG A 506 -4.71 -3.23 30.48
N PRO A 507 -3.58 -3.06 29.77
CA PRO A 507 -2.64 -4.16 29.53
C PRO A 507 -2.27 -4.84 30.85
N LYS A 508 -2.19 -6.16 30.82
CA LYS A 508 -1.76 -6.97 31.99
C LYS A 508 -0.28 -7.26 31.95
N LYS A 509 0.35 -7.07 30.82
CA LYS A 509 1.78 -7.24 30.62
C LYS A 509 2.29 -6.11 29.72
N ILE A 510 3.46 -5.58 30.05
CA ILE A 510 4.17 -4.57 29.27
C ILE A 510 5.53 -5.13 28.90
N ILE A 511 5.91 -4.99 27.62
CA ILE A 511 7.21 -5.43 27.09
C ILE A 511 7.80 -4.25 26.34
N PHE A 512 9.01 -3.84 26.71
CA PHE A 512 9.75 -2.82 25.96
C PHE A 512 10.57 -3.51 24.87
N ALA A 513 10.21 -3.29 23.61
CA ALA A 513 10.87 -3.87 22.44
C ALA A 513 10.48 -3.11 21.18
N ASP A 514 11.20 -3.37 20.08
CA ASP A 514 10.87 -2.85 18.76
C ASP A 514 9.54 -3.41 18.26
N VAL A 515 8.76 -2.58 17.59
CA VAL A 515 7.49 -2.95 16.96
C VAL A 515 7.73 -3.25 15.48
N PRO A 516 7.72 -4.54 15.08
CA PRO A 516 7.99 -4.93 13.69
C PRO A 516 6.86 -4.47 12.76
N ARG A 517 7.27 -3.89 11.63
CA ARG A 517 6.36 -3.44 10.59
C ARG A 517 6.72 -4.05 9.23
N ASN A 518 5.71 -4.37 8.46
CA ASN A 518 5.90 -4.87 7.11
C ASN A 518 6.26 -3.72 6.13
N ALA A 519 6.46 -4.07 4.85
CA ALA A 519 6.81 -3.15 3.78
C ALA A 519 5.83 -1.98 3.59
N THR A 520 4.59 -2.14 4.02
CA THR A 520 3.54 -1.12 3.92
C THR A 520 3.33 -0.35 5.22
N GLY A 521 4.24 -0.50 6.19
CA GLY A 521 4.18 0.16 7.49
C GLY A 521 3.21 -0.47 8.50
N LYS A 522 2.53 -1.57 8.17
CA LYS A 522 1.59 -2.24 9.08
C LYS A 522 2.32 -3.07 10.12
N ILE A 523 1.86 -2.99 11.38
CA ILE A 523 2.38 -3.80 12.48
C ILE A 523 2.19 -5.30 12.18
N GLU A 524 3.26 -6.07 12.38
CA GLU A 524 3.25 -7.52 12.20
C GLU A 524 2.85 -8.27 13.49
N LYS A 525 1.59 -8.08 13.93
CA LYS A 525 1.06 -8.74 15.15
C LYS A 525 1.23 -10.27 15.17
N PRO A 526 1.09 -11.02 14.05
CA PRO A 526 1.37 -12.45 14.04
C PRO A 526 2.81 -12.78 14.46
N LYS A 527 3.79 -12.02 13.98
CA LYS A 527 5.19 -12.19 14.35
C LYS A 527 5.44 -11.90 15.83
N LEU A 528 4.80 -10.86 16.37
CA LEU A 528 4.86 -10.56 17.81
C LEU A 528 4.25 -11.69 18.65
N ARG A 529 3.11 -12.26 18.21
CA ARG A 529 2.51 -13.41 18.90
C ARG A 529 3.47 -14.60 18.89
N GLU A 530 4.07 -14.92 17.76
CA GLU A 530 5.04 -16.02 17.64
C GLU A 530 6.25 -15.80 18.56
N MET A 531 6.82 -14.60 18.58
CA MET A 531 7.98 -14.24 19.42
C MET A 531 7.67 -14.39 20.92
N TYR A 532 6.48 -14.00 21.37
CA TYR A 532 6.16 -13.94 22.79
C TYR A 532 5.27 -15.10 23.30
N HIS A 533 4.68 -15.88 22.40
CA HIS A 533 3.94 -17.09 22.75
C HIS A 533 4.86 -18.23 23.28
N GLY A 534 6.04 -18.35 22.69
CA GLY A 534 7.05 -19.35 23.06
C GLY A 534 7.87 -18.99 24.31
N ALA A 535 8.03 -17.71 24.63
CA ALA A 535 8.84 -17.28 25.78
C ALA A 535 8.30 -17.80 27.14
N ARG A 536 7.01 -18.08 27.24
CA ARG A 536 6.37 -18.57 28.45
C ARG A 536 6.59 -20.07 28.70
N LEU A 537 6.81 -20.87 27.66
CA LEU A 537 7.12 -22.29 27.79
C LEU A 537 8.51 -22.52 28.41
N VAL A 538 9.41 -21.56 28.23
CA VAL A 538 10.77 -21.61 28.81
C VAL A 538 10.78 -21.15 30.27
N GLU A 539 9.98 -20.15 30.65
CA GLU A 539 9.86 -19.69 32.04
C GLU A 539 9.13 -20.71 32.93
N GLU A 540 8.11 -21.41 32.42
CA GLU A 540 7.40 -22.46 33.18
C GLU A 540 8.23 -23.75 33.31
N GLN A 541 9.16 -24.05 32.39
CA GLN A 541 10.10 -25.17 32.52
C GLN A 541 11.26 -24.90 33.47
N ASN A 542 11.58 -23.65 33.72
CA ASN A 542 12.63 -23.27 34.70
C ASN A 542 12.09 -23.07 36.14
N LEU A 543 10.77 -23.15 36.33
CA LEU A 543 10.09 -23.05 37.64
C LEU A 543 9.47 -24.38 38.10
N SER A 544 9.63 -25.46 37.36
CA SER A 544 9.27 -26.85 37.70
C SER A 544 10.54 -27.67 37.95
#